data_5b66f6edc4c2439524c24ab5b2280fda
#
_entry.id   5b66f6edc4c2439524c24ab5b2280fda
#
_cell.length_a   1.000
_cell.length_b   1.000
_cell.length_c   1.000
_cell.angle_alpha   90.00
_cell.angle_beta   90.00
_cell.angle_gamma   90.00
#
_symmetry.space_group_name_H-M   'P 1'
#
loop_
_entity.id
_entity.type
_entity.pdbx_description
1 polymer ?
#
loop_
_entity_poly.entity_id
_entity_poly.type
_entity_poly.pdbx_seq_one_letter_code
_entity_poly.pdbx_strand_id
1 'polypeptide(L)'
;MNTKIRDIAVIRVVDDDEDVQKAIRFLLENEEWRVQVYSSGEQFLINEASSVPGCIILDIQMEGMSGLEVQRELAVRGSTVPVIFLTAHGDVPMAVEA
;
A
#
# COMPACT_ATOMS: atom_id res chain seq x y z
N MET A 1 -17.10 24.51 -2.12
CA MET A 1 -17.25 23.09 -2.37
C MET A 1 -16.09 22.31 -1.78
N ASN A 2 -16.40 21.32 -1.00
CA ASN A 2 -15.36 20.56 -0.32
C ASN A 2 -14.96 19.35 -1.13
N THR A 3 -13.67 19.30 -1.48
CA THR A 3 -13.10 18.10 -2.09
C THR A 3 -12.80 17.13 -0.97
N LYS A 4 -13.38 15.95 -1.05
CA LYS A 4 -13.10 14.91 -0.06
C LYS A 4 -11.72 14.34 -0.31
N ILE A 5 -11.02 13.98 0.75
CA ILE A 5 -9.72 13.35 0.63
C ILE A 5 -9.78 12.09 -0.25
N ARG A 6 -10.91 11.38 -0.22
CA ARG A 6 -11.12 10.18 -1.04
C ARG A 6 -11.12 10.46 -2.53
N ASP A 7 -11.36 11.69 -2.93
CA ASP A 7 -11.39 12.06 -4.35
C ASP A 7 -10.00 12.31 -4.91
N ILE A 8 -9.03 12.58 -4.05
CA ILE A 8 -7.67 12.91 -4.49
C ILE A 8 -6.62 11.90 -4.01
N ALA A 9 -6.92 11.14 -2.99
CA ALA A 9 -5.97 10.17 -2.43
C ALA A 9 -6.12 8.82 -3.12
N VAL A 10 -5.03 8.08 -3.19
CA VAL A 10 -5.01 6.72 -3.70
C VAL A 10 -4.41 5.81 -2.63
N ILE A 11 -5.08 4.71 -2.36
CA ILE A 11 -4.54 3.68 -1.48
C ILE A 11 -3.85 2.65 -2.36
N ARG A 12 -2.55 2.44 -2.14
CA ARG A 12 -1.76 1.46 -2.88
C ARG A 12 -1.68 0.21 -2.04
N VAL A 13 -2.07 -0.90 -2.62
CA VAL A 13 -2.01 -2.21 -1.95
C VAL A 13 -0.94 -3.04 -2.64
N VAL A 14 0.07 -3.44 -1.89
CA VAL A 14 1.18 -4.22 -2.41
C VAL A 14 1.18 -5.57 -1.69
N ASP A 15 0.77 -6.61 -2.38
CA ASP A 15 0.62 -7.94 -1.82
C ASP A 15 0.65 -8.94 -2.98
N ASP A 16 1.38 -10.03 -2.82
CA ASP A 16 1.48 -11.04 -3.87
C ASP A 16 0.33 -12.05 -3.86
N ASP A 17 -0.57 -11.97 -2.89
CA ASP A 17 -1.74 -12.83 -2.80
C ASP A 17 -2.96 -12.13 -3.39
N GLU A 18 -3.47 -12.67 -4.50
CA GLU A 18 -4.61 -12.07 -5.19
C GLU A 18 -5.87 -12.03 -4.36
N ASP A 19 -6.09 -13.02 -3.50
CA ASP A 19 -7.29 -13.04 -2.66
C ASP A 19 -7.24 -11.90 -1.63
N VAL A 20 -6.07 -11.66 -1.07
CA VAL A 20 -5.89 -10.54 -0.14
C VAL A 20 -6.09 -9.21 -0.87
N GLN A 21 -5.52 -9.08 -2.06
CA GLN A 21 -5.70 -7.88 -2.89
C GLN A 21 -7.19 -7.59 -3.12
N LYS A 22 -7.92 -8.62 -3.53
CA LYS A 22 -9.35 -8.47 -3.84
C LYS A 22 -10.16 -8.11 -2.61
N ALA A 23 -9.86 -8.72 -1.48
CA ALA A 23 -10.58 -8.45 -0.24
C ALA A 23 -10.38 -7.01 0.22
N ILE A 24 -9.14 -6.56 0.23
CA ILE A 24 -8.82 -5.20 0.65
C ILE A 24 -9.44 -4.19 -0.31
N ARG A 25 -9.29 -4.45 -1.60
CA ARG A 25 -9.85 -3.57 -2.62
C ARG A 25 -11.37 -3.45 -2.47
N PHE A 26 -12.04 -4.56 -2.28
CA PHE A 26 -13.49 -4.57 -2.11
C PHE A 26 -13.90 -3.71 -0.91
N LEU A 27 -13.24 -3.90 0.23
CA LEU A 27 -13.56 -3.15 1.44
C LEU A 27 -13.34 -1.65 1.26
N LEU A 28 -12.23 -1.29 0.65
CA LEU A 28 -11.87 0.12 0.51
C LEU A 28 -12.70 0.81 -0.57
N GLU A 29 -12.94 0.15 -1.70
CA GLU A 29 -13.77 0.74 -2.75
C GLU A 29 -15.21 0.89 -2.30
N ASN A 30 -15.67 0.02 -1.41
CA ASN A 30 -16.98 0.13 -0.82
C ASN A 30 -17.13 1.41 0.01
N GLU A 31 -16.02 1.93 0.54
CA GLU A 31 -15.96 3.19 1.26
C GLU A 31 -15.54 4.35 0.36
N GLU A 32 -15.62 4.14 -0.94
CA GLU A 32 -15.34 5.15 -1.97
C GLU A 32 -13.89 5.59 -2.05
N TRP A 33 -12.95 4.77 -1.58
CA TRP A 33 -11.53 5.03 -1.77
C TRP A 33 -11.09 4.56 -3.16
N ARG A 34 -10.14 5.28 -3.73
CA ARG A 34 -9.46 4.82 -4.94
C ARG A 34 -8.36 3.88 -4.53
N VAL A 35 -8.28 2.74 -5.19
CA VAL A 35 -7.34 1.69 -4.83
C VAL A 35 -6.56 1.26 -6.06
N GLN A 36 -5.24 1.17 -5.91
CA GLN A 36 -4.39 0.55 -6.92
C GLN A 36 -3.68 -0.63 -6.29
N VAL A 37 -3.57 -1.72 -7.02
CA VAL A 37 -3.06 -2.98 -6.52
C VAL A 37 -1.81 -3.37 -7.29
N TYR A 38 -0.81 -3.83 -6.56
CA TYR A 38 0.45 -4.28 -7.14
C TYR A 38 0.77 -5.65 -6.56
N SER A 39 1.30 -6.54 -7.41
CA SER A 39 1.56 -7.93 -7.01
C SER A 39 2.99 -8.15 -6.52
N SER A 40 3.83 -7.14 -6.60
CA SER A 40 5.21 -7.24 -6.11
C SER A 40 5.74 -5.87 -5.71
N GLY A 41 6.75 -5.87 -4.86
CA GLY A 41 7.42 -4.64 -4.48
C GLY A 41 8.09 -3.97 -5.66
N GLU A 42 8.70 -4.77 -6.53
CA GLU A 42 9.37 -4.25 -7.72
C GLU A 42 8.39 -3.52 -8.63
N GLN A 43 7.24 -4.14 -8.88
CA GLN A 43 6.20 -3.54 -9.73
C GLN A 43 5.72 -2.22 -9.12
N PHE A 44 5.52 -2.22 -7.82
CA PHE A 44 5.07 -1.02 -7.13
C PHE A 44 6.09 0.10 -7.26
N LEU A 45 7.36 -0.19 -7.01
CA LEU A 45 8.41 0.84 -7.04
C LEU A 45 8.62 1.45 -8.41
N ILE A 46 8.40 0.67 -9.46
CA ILE A 46 8.51 1.18 -10.84
C ILE A 46 7.38 2.18 -11.12
N ASN A 47 6.21 1.95 -10.55
CA ASN A 47 5.00 2.72 -10.86
C ASN A 47 4.63 3.73 -9.78
N GLU A 48 5.44 3.86 -8.75
CA GLU A 48 5.10 4.74 -7.62
C GLU A 48 5.08 6.21 -8.04
N ALA A 49 3.96 6.86 -7.74
CA ALA A 49 3.80 8.29 -7.94
C ALA A 49 3.71 8.95 -6.56
N SER A 50 4.85 9.32 -6.01
CA SER A 50 4.92 9.85 -4.65
C SER A 50 4.23 11.20 -4.48
N SER A 51 3.95 11.89 -5.58
CA SER A 51 3.21 13.17 -5.52
C SER A 51 1.73 12.99 -5.27
N VAL A 52 1.20 11.78 -5.42
CA VAL A 52 -0.21 11.51 -5.18
C VAL A 52 -0.40 11.16 -3.72
N PRO A 53 -1.26 11.90 -2.99
CA PRO A 53 -1.48 11.59 -1.58
C PRO A 53 -2.18 10.24 -1.39
N GLY A 54 -2.13 9.73 -0.17
CA GLY A 54 -2.76 8.48 0.19
C GLY A 54 -1.89 7.71 1.16
N CYS A 55 -1.96 6.39 1.07
CA CYS A 55 -1.11 5.53 1.88
C CYS A 55 -0.77 4.26 1.11
N ILE A 56 0.13 3.48 1.66
CA ILE A 56 0.55 2.22 1.09
C ILE A 56 0.25 1.12 2.11
N ILE A 57 -0.54 0.13 1.71
CA ILE A 57 -0.76 -1.08 2.50
C ILE A 57 0.19 -2.12 1.92
N LEU A 58 1.14 -2.55 2.72
CA LEU A 58 2.31 -3.27 2.25
C LEU A 58 2.47 -4.58 3.02
N ASP A 59 2.41 -5.68 2.29
CA ASP A 59 2.66 -6.98 2.87
C ASP A 59 4.14 -7.09 3.26
N ILE A 60 4.40 -7.60 4.45
CA ILE A 60 5.77 -7.77 4.93
C ILE A 60 6.46 -8.90 4.18
N GLN A 61 5.73 -9.99 3.97
CA GLN A 61 6.31 -11.21 3.37
C GLN A 61 5.81 -11.43 1.97
N MET A 62 6.68 -11.16 1.02
CA MET A 62 6.41 -11.38 -0.40
C MET A 62 7.60 -12.08 -1.03
N GLU A 63 7.34 -12.82 -2.10
CA GLU A 63 8.43 -13.36 -2.90
C GLU A 63 9.20 -12.22 -3.56
N GLY A 64 10.49 -12.40 -3.70
CA GLY A 64 11.36 -11.35 -4.20
C GLY A 64 11.60 -10.30 -3.14
N MET A 65 11.23 -9.07 -3.44
CA MET A 65 11.45 -7.97 -2.53
C MET A 65 10.43 -7.99 -1.39
N SER A 66 10.92 -7.99 -0.16
CA SER A 66 10.04 -7.97 1.02
C SER A 66 9.46 -6.58 1.25
N GLY A 67 8.40 -6.52 2.09
CA GLY A 67 7.82 -5.24 2.45
C GLY A 67 8.80 -4.30 3.12
N LEU A 68 9.67 -4.83 3.98
CA LEU A 68 10.67 -4.00 4.64
C LEU A 68 11.69 -3.43 3.66
N GLU A 69 12.02 -4.20 2.64
CA GLU A 69 12.92 -3.72 1.58
C GLU A 69 12.27 -2.62 0.76
N VAL A 70 10.98 -2.77 0.47
CA VAL A 70 10.22 -1.72 -0.23
C VAL A 70 10.21 -0.45 0.60
N GLN A 71 9.97 -0.56 1.89
CA GLN A 71 9.96 0.60 2.78
C GLN A 71 11.31 1.30 2.80
N ARG A 72 12.40 0.54 2.85
CA ARG A 72 13.74 1.13 2.80
C ARG A 72 13.97 1.90 1.54
N GLU A 73 13.55 1.33 0.41
CA GLU A 73 13.72 2.01 -0.87
C GLU A 73 12.91 3.30 -0.92
N LEU A 74 11.69 3.29 -0.39
CA LEU A 74 10.87 4.49 -0.32
C LEU A 74 11.55 5.57 0.53
N ALA A 75 12.15 5.18 1.64
CA ALA A 75 12.88 6.11 2.50
C ALA A 75 14.06 6.72 1.76
N VAL A 76 14.80 5.91 1.01
CA VAL A 76 15.92 6.39 0.20
C VAL A 76 15.46 7.42 -0.84
N ARG A 77 14.27 7.20 -1.41
CA ARG A 77 13.69 8.13 -2.39
C ARG A 77 13.08 9.37 -1.76
N GLY A 78 13.05 9.44 -0.44
CA GLY A 78 12.47 10.57 0.27
C GLY A 78 10.96 10.59 0.30
N SER A 79 10.33 9.43 0.12
CA SER A 79 8.88 9.35 0.17
C SER A 79 8.36 9.67 1.57
N THR A 80 7.31 10.48 1.64
CA THR A 80 6.64 10.81 2.89
C THR A 80 5.27 10.14 2.99
N VAL A 81 4.93 9.27 2.03
CA VAL A 81 3.65 8.58 2.04
C VAL A 81 3.62 7.57 3.19
N PRO A 82 2.59 7.60 4.04
CA PRO A 82 2.49 6.65 5.15
C PRO A 82 2.40 5.21 4.67
N VAL A 83 3.04 4.32 5.40
CA VAL A 83 3.03 2.88 5.11
C VAL A 83 2.35 2.15 6.25
N ILE A 84 1.40 1.29 5.91
CA ILE A 84 0.74 0.39 6.83
C ILE A 84 1.19 -1.02 6.48
N PHE A 85 1.85 -1.68 7.42
CA PHE A 85 2.27 -3.06 7.18
C PHE A 85 1.15 -4.03 7.45
N LEU A 86 1.01 -5.00 6.58
CA LEU A 86 0.06 -6.08 6.71
C LEU A 86 0.85 -7.36 6.86
N THR A 87 0.51 -8.16 7.86
CA THR A 87 1.16 -9.46 8.05
C THR A 87 0.13 -10.57 7.96
N ALA A 88 0.49 -11.61 7.20
CA ALA A 88 -0.39 -12.75 7.01
C ALA A 88 -0.41 -13.70 8.21
N HIS A 89 0.49 -13.52 9.16
CA HIS A 89 0.58 -14.39 10.32
C HIS A 89 -0.11 -13.77 11.50
N GLY A 90 -1.35 -13.63 11.37
CA GLY A 90 -2.46 -13.30 12.21
C GLY A 90 -2.31 -12.74 13.61
N ASP A 91 -1.23 -12.94 14.27
CA ASP A 91 -1.08 -12.51 15.66
C ASP A 91 -0.58 -11.08 15.79
N VAL A 92 -0.09 -10.52 14.69
CA VAL A 92 0.50 -9.20 14.72
C VAL A 92 -0.44 -8.25 14.01
N PRO A 93 -0.91 -7.24 14.69
CA PRO A 93 -1.78 -6.25 14.05
C PRO A 93 -0.99 -5.43 13.04
N MET A 94 -1.70 -4.68 12.21
CA MET A 94 -1.04 -3.75 11.31
C MET A 94 -0.26 -2.72 12.09
N ALA A 95 0.95 -2.45 11.62
CA ALA A 95 1.78 -1.38 12.16
C ALA A 95 1.79 -0.22 11.17
N VAL A 96 1.79 1.00 11.68
CA VAL A 96 1.81 2.20 10.86
C VAL A 96 3.18 2.84 10.97
N GLU A 97 3.78 3.09 9.80
CA GLU A 97 5.06 3.79 9.71
C GLU A 97 4.88 5.07 8.92
N ALA A 98 5.43 6.12 9.42
CA ALA A 98 5.33 7.41 8.75
C ALA A 98 6.63 7.78 8.06
#